data_9f3aca08ddcc5607fcae76c8e19402a4
#
_entry.id   9f3aca08ddcc5607fcae76c8e19402a4
#
_cell.length_a   1.000
_cell.length_b   1.000
_cell.length_c   1.000
_cell.angle_alpha   90.00
_cell.angle_beta   90.00
_cell.angle_gamma   90.00
#
_symmetry.space_group_name_H-M   'P 1'
#
loop_
_entity.id
_entity.type
_entity.pdbx_description
1 polymer ?
#
loop_
_entity_poly.entity_id
_entity_poly.type
_entity_poly.pdbx_seq_one_letter_code
_entity_poly.pdbx_strand_id
1 'polypeptide(L)'
;RWKPAIGRVYNLPNEIFFVKGNEWDLLTPGSRNDLLENNFIIHPFSDRMGYRLKGVELKTERPYEMVSSGVNFGTMQLLPDGQLILLMADHQTAGGYPRIGHVISAHLPKLAQLRPSDCIHFSMVDICMAEELLFAMQQELNILQRACMAQLNQLVC
;
A
#
# COMPACT_ATOMS: atom_id res chain seq x y z
N ARG A 1 34.71 6.20 -1.90
CA ARG A 1 33.45 6.60 -2.60
C ARG A 1 32.29 6.04 -1.80
N TRP A 2 31.63 6.89 -1.01
CA TRP A 2 30.47 6.49 -0.22
C TRP A 2 29.29 6.16 -1.15
N LYS A 3 28.63 5.01 -0.92
CA LYS A 3 27.38 4.66 -1.59
C LYS A 3 26.34 4.40 -0.52
N PRO A 4 25.19 5.10 -0.54
CA PRO A 4 24.11 4.81 0.38
C PRO A 4 23.58 3.39 0.11
N ALA A 5 23.35 2.63 1.19
CA ALA A 5 22.76 1.29 1.11
C ALA A 5 21.24 1.36 0.87
N ILE A 6 20.80 2.09 -0.15
CA ILE A 6 19.39 2.31 -0.49
C ILE A 6 18.67 0.98 -0.79
N GLY A 7 19.40 -0.05 -1.24
CA GLY A 7 18.81 -1.36 -1.54
C GLY A 7 18.11 -2.03 -0.36
N ARG A 8 18.45 -1.70 0.90
CA ARG A 8 17.75 -2.24 2.07
C ARG A 8 16.33 -1.69 2.24
N VAL A 9 16.06 -0.47 1.77
CA VAL A 9 14.74 0.17 1.86
C VAL A 9 13.76 -0.39 0.83
N TYR A 10 14.26 -0.93 -0.30
CA TYR A 10 13.44 -1.34 -1.44
C TYR A 10 13.49 -2.84 -1.74
N ASN A 11 14.45 -3.60 -1.17
CA ASN A 11 14.59 -5.06 -1.40
C ASN A 11 13.80 -5.91 -0.39
N LEU A 12 12.58 -5.51 -0.11
CA LEU A 12 11.66 -6.32 0.71
C LEU A 12 10.84 -7.25 -0.20
N PRO A 13 10.43 -8.44 0.28
CA PRO A 13 9.48 -9.27 -0.46
C PRO A 13 8.24 -8.46 -0.81
N ASN A 14 7.52 -8.83 -1.87
CA ASN A 14 6.32 -8.10 -2.34
C ASN A 14 5.13 -8.21 -1.36
N GLU A 15 5.43 -8.24 -0.08
CA GLU A 15 4.49 -8.21 1.01
C GLU A 15 4.16 -6.76 1.36
N ILE A 16 2.89 -6.40 1.28
CA ILE A 16 2.37 -5.05 1.54
C ILE A 16 1.51 -5.09 2.80
N PHE A 17 1.93 -4.32 3.81
CA PHE A 17 1.18 -4.20 5.06
C PHE A 17 0.07 -3.17 4.92
N PHE A 18 -1.07 -3.50 5.53
CA PHE A 18 -2.23 -2.62 5.55
C PHE A 18 -2.95 -2.67 6.91
N VAL A 19 -3.70 -1.64 7.21
CA VAL A 19 -4.64 -1.57 8.33
C VAL A 19 -6.07 -1.70 7.81
N LYS A 20 -6.98 -2.18 8.65
CA LYS A 20 -8.41 -2.31 8.31
C LYS A 20 -8.99 -0.97 7.88
N GLY A 21 -9.75 -0.98 6.79
CA GLY A 21 -10.59 0.14 6.39
C GLY A 21 -11.96 0.13 7.09
N ASN A 22 -12.71 1.20 6.91
CA ASN A 22 -14.03 1.37 7.55
C ASN A 22 -15.02 0.30 7.11
N GLU A 23 -14.90 -0.17 5.88
CA GLU A 23 -15.82 -1.15 5.27
C GLU A 23 -15.24 -2.57 5.27
N TRP A 24 -14.19 -2.86 6.05
CA TRP A 24 -13.61 -4.19 6.22
C TRP A 24 -14.65 -5.25 6.59
N ASP A 25 -15.56 -4.88 7.49
CA ASP A 25 -16.57 -5.80 8.02
C ASP A 25 -17.71 -6.10 7.03
N LEU A 26 -17.74 -5.47 5.85
CA LEU A 26 -18.60 -5.89 4.75
C LEU A 26 -18.12 -7.17 4.06
N LEU A 27 -16.82 -7.50 4.13
CA LEU A 27 -16.29 -8.73 3.54
C LEU A 27 -16.80 -9.96 4.30
N THR A 28 -17.11 -11.02 3.56
CA THR A 28 -17.38 -12.34 4.17
C THR A 28 -16.12 -12.85 4.92
N PRO A 29 -16.26 -13.70 5.95
CA PRO A 29 -15.11 -14.31 6.62
C PRO A 29 -14.17 -15.05 5.65
N GLY A 30 -14.73 -15.74 4.64
CA GLY A 30 -13.94 -16.40 3.59
C GLY A 30 -13.12 -15.38 2.79
N SER A 31 -13.73 -14.28 2.35
CA SER A 31 -13.01 -13.25 1.60
C SER A 31 -11.94 -12.52 2.40
N ARG A 32 -12.12 -12.39 3.73
CA ARG A 32 -11.07 -11.86 4.61
C ARG A 32 -9.86 -12.79 4.65
N ASN A 33 -10.09 -14.10 4.75
CA ASN A 33 -9.02 -15.11 4.69
C ASN A 33 -8.38 -15.14 3.29
N ASP A 34 -9.21 -15.13 2.24
CA ASP A 34 -8.73 -15.11 0.86
C ASP A 34 -7.79 -13.93 0.58
N LEU A 35 -8.11 -12.73 1.12
CA LEU A 35 -7.26 -11.55 0.98
C LEU A 35 -5.88 -11.73 1.64
N LEU A 36 -5.83 -12.43 2.77
CA LEU A 36 -4.60 -12.62 3.56
C LEU A 36 -3.77 -13.84 3.10
N GLU A 37 -4.40 -14.84 2.50
CA GLU A 37 -3.73 -16.10 2.15
C GLU A 37 -3.30 -16.15 0.67
N ASN A 38 -3.94 -15.37 -0.19
CA ASN A 38 -3.66 -15.40 -1.63
C ASN A 38 -2.79 -14.23 -2.08
N ASN A 39 -2.16 -14.45 -3.22
CA ASN A 39 -1.39 -13.44 -3.93
C ASN A 39 -2.26 -12.73 -4.98
N PHE A 40 -1.98 -11.46 -5.20
CA PHE A 40 -2.62 -10.62 -6.19
C PHE A 40 -1.61 -10.12 -7.21
N ILE A 41 -1.99 -10.03 -8.47
CA ILE A 41 -1.11 -9.60 -9.55
C ILE A 41 -1.56 -8.22 -10.02
N ILE A 42 -0.62 -7.28 -10.14
CA ILE A 42 -0.89 -5.95 -10.70
C ILE A 42 -1.25 -6.09 -12.16
N HIS A 43 -2.47 -5.63 -12.52
CA HIS A 43 -2.98 -5.72 -13.88
C HIS A 43 -2.16 -4.82 -14.84
N PRO A 44 -1.91 -5.23 -16.10
CA PRO A 44 -1.16 -4.43 -17.07
C PRO A 44 -1.71 -3.03 -17.35
N PHE A 45 -3.02 -2.82 -17.18
CA PHE A 45 -3.67 -1.51 -17.34
C PHE A 45 -3.71 -0.68 -16.05
N SER A 46 -2.83 -1.00 -15.09
CA SER A 46 -2.63 -0.18 -13.89
C SER A 46 -1.81 1.06 -14.22
N ASP A 47 -2.14 2.17 -13.57
CA ASP A 47 -1.48 3.46 -13.77
C ASP A 47 -1.27 4.21 -12.45
N ARG A 48 -0.93 5.49 -12.53
CA ARG A 48 -0.70 6.35 -11.36
C ARG A 48 -1.97 6.74 -10.61
N MET A 49 -3.16 6.51 -11.17
CA MET A 49 -4.43 6.70 -10.47
C MET A 49 -4.75 5.51 -9.57
N GLY A 50 -4.45 4.28 -10.05
CA GLY A 50 -4.74 3.08 -9.28
C GLY A 50 -4.17 1.80 -9.89
N TYR A 51 -3.72 0.91 -9.02
CA TYR A 51 -3.32 -0.45 -9.38
C TYR A 51 -4.54 -1.37 -9.27
N ARG A 52 -5.07 -1.79 -10.39
CA ARG A 52 -6.05 -2.87 -10.44
C ARG A 52 -5.35 -4.18 -10.14
N LEU A 53 -5.93 -4.97 -9.26
CA LEU A 53 -5.35 -6.25 -8.85
C LEU A 53 -6.20 -7.38 -9.40
N LYS A 54 -5.52 -8.36 -10.00
CA LYS A 54 -6.11 -9.61 -10.44
C LYS A 54 -5.77 -10.69 -9.41
N GLY A 55 -6.77 -11.37 -8.90
CA GLY A 55 -6.62 -12.43 -7.90
C GLY A 55 -7.94 -13.12 -7.63
N VAL A 56 -8.10 -13.68 -6.44
CA VAL A 56 -9.35 -14.24 -5.96
C VAL A 56 -10.42 -13.14 -5.87
N GLU A 57 -11.63 -13.45 -6.26
CA GLU A 57 -12.78 -12.53 -6.15
C GLU A 57 -13.25 -12.47 -4.69
N LEU A 58 -13.28 -11.28 -4.14
CA LEU A 58 -13.75 -11.04 -2.78
C LEU A 58 -15.25 -10.73 -2.79
N LYS A 59 -15.98 -11.28 -1.82
CA LYS A 59 -17.43 -11.17 -1.70
C LYS A 59 -17.80 -10.42 -0.43
N THR A 60 -18.91 -9.69 -0.50
CA THR A 60 -19.53 -9.03 0.64
C THR A 60 -20.67 -9.87 1.20
N GLU A 61 -20.92 -9.77 2.52
CA GLU A 61 -22.00 -10.48 3.20
C GLU A 61 -23.40 -10.03 2.74
N ARG A 62 -23.49 -8.78 2.29
CA ARG A 62 -24.75 -8.15 1.85
C ARG A 62 -24.46 -7.13 0.75
N PRO A 63 -25.46 -6.86 -0.11
CA PRO A 63 -25.38 -5.72 -1.01
C PRO A 63 -25.11 -4.43 -0.24
N TYR A 64 -24.37 -3.53 -0.84
CA TYR A 64 -24.03 -2.23 -0.23
C TYR A 64 -24.32 -1.10 -1.23
N GLU A 65 -24.76 0.01 -0.69
CA GLU A 65 -24.78 1.29 -1.38
C GLU A 65 -23.84 2.24 -0.64
N MET A 66 -22.90 2.84 -1.38
CA MET A 66 -21.91 3.73 -0.82
C MET A 66 -22.11 5.14 -1.33
N VAL A 67 -22.17 6.08 -0.40
CA VAL A 67 -22.02 7.49 -0.73
C VAL A 67 -20.53 7.77 -0.93
N SER A 68 -20.19 8.50 -1.99
CA SER A 68 -18.81 8.90 -2.23
C SER A 68 -18.22 9.62 -1.03
N SER A 69 -17.05 9.19 -0.60
CA SER A 69 -16.35 9.72 0.56
C SER A 69 -14.86 9.92 0.24
N GLY A 70 -14.16 10.70 1.06
CA GLY A 70 -12.75 10.97 0.88
C GLY A 70 -11.92 9.69 0.86
N VAL A 71 -10.97 9.63 -0.06
CA VAL A 71 -10.01 8.54 -0.21
C VAL A 71 -8.60 9.09 -0.27
N ASN A 72 -7.62 8.26 0.08
CA ASN A 72 -6.22 8.63 0.14
C ASN A 72 -5.36 7.66 -0.68
N PHE A 73 -4.12 8.07 -0.96
CA PHE A 73 -3.11 7.18 -1.51
C PHE A 73 -2.94 5.93 -0.62
N GLY A 74 -2.95 4.75 -1.23
CA GLY A 74 -2.88 3.46 -0.52
C GLY A 74 -4.24 2.93 -0.05
N THR A 75 -5.35 3.62 -0.31
CA THR A 75 -6.68 3.07 -0.03
C THR A 75 -6.94 1.85 -0.91
N MET A 76 -7.39 0.76 -0.30
CA MET A 76 -7.79 -0.49 -0.94
C MET A 76 -9.29 -0.48 -1.12
N GLN A 77 -9.77 -0.35 -2.34
CA GLN A 77 -11.21 -0.36 -2.65
C GLN A 77 -11.63 -1.68 -3.29
N LEU A 78 -12.79 -2.19 -2.88
CA LEU A 78 -13.44 -3.35 -3.48
C LEU A 78 -14.34 -2.91 -4.63
N LEU A 79 -14.06 -3.41 -5.82
CA LEU A 79 -14.86 -3.16 -7.01
C LEU A 79 -16.10 -4.08 -7.07
N PRO A 80 -17.13 -3.73 -7.84
CA PRO A 80 -18.34 -4.54 -7.96
C PRO A 80 -18.14 -5.97 -8.51
N ASP A 81 -17.03 -6.18 -9.25
CA ASP A 81 -16.63 -7.48 -9.80
C ASP A 81 -15.83 -8.33 -8.78
N GLY A 82 -15.69 -7.88 -7.53
CA GLY A 82 -14.93 -8.57 -6.49
C GLY A 82 -13.43 -8.38 -6.58
N GLN A 83 -12.92 -7.63 -7.55
CA GLN A 83 -11.50 -7.32 -7.66
C GLN A 83 -11.14 -6.09 -6.80
N LEU A 84 -9.86 -5.95 -6.51
CA LEU A 84 -9.34 -4.83 -5.74
C LEU A 84 -8.72 -3.77 -6.64
N ILE A 85 -8.83 -2.51 -6.21
CA ILE A 85 -8.00 -1.42 -6.70
C ILE A 85 -7.27 -0.75 -5.52
N LEU A 86 -5.96 -0.57 -5.68
CA LEU A 86 -5.14 0.24 -4.78
C LEU A 86 -5.03 1.64 -5.36
N LEU A 87 -5.49 2.63 -4.63
CA LEU A 87 -5.39 4.02 -5.08
C LEU A 87 -3.94 4.50 -4.99
N MET A 88 -3.46 5.08 -6.08
CA MET A 88 -2.08 5.54 -6.23
C MET A 88 -1.99 7.08 -6.13
N ALA A 89 -0.83 7.66 -6.42
CA ALA A 89 -0.54 9.06 -6.14
C ALA A 89 -1.46 10.07 -6.87
N ASP A 90 -1.97 9.73 -8.06
CA ASP A 90 -2.84 10.60 -8.86
C ASP A 90 -4.33 10.20 -8.74
N HIS A 91 -4.71 9.50 -7.66
CA HIS A 91 -6.07 9.06 -7.42
C HIS A 91 -7.07 10.21 -7.31
N GLN A 92 -8.36 9.92 -7.52
CA GLN A 92 -9.46 10.84 -7.23
C GLN A 92 -9.53 11.17 -5.73
N THR A 93 -10.05 12.34 -5.39
CA THR A 93 -10.19 12.78 -3.99
C THR A 93 -11.36 12.12 -3.24
N ALA A 94 -12.35 11.61 -3.99
CA ALA A 94 -13.51 10.91 -3.44
C ALA A 94 -13.82 9.66 -4.26
N GLY A 95 -14.30 8.61 -3.60
CA GLY A 95 -14.69 7.35 -4.21
C GLY A 95 -15.93 6.76 -3.57
N GLY A 96 -16.72 6.02 -4.35
CA GLY A 96 -17.98 5.37 -3.94
C GLY A 96 -17.87 3.86 -3.76
N TYR A 97 -16.66 3.30 -3.66
CA TYR A 97 -16.44 1.88 -3.40
C TYR A 97 -16.02 1.62 -1.96
N PRO A 98 -16.34 0.44 -1.40
CA PRO A 98 -15.93 0.07 -0.04
C PRO A 98 -14.42 0.14 0.14
N ARG A 99 -13.99 0.82 1.20
CA ARG A 99 -12.58 0.93 1.60
C ARG A 99 -12.31 -0.19 2.60
N ILE A 100 -11.81 -1.31 2.10
CA ILE A 100 -11.57 -2.50 2.92
C ILE A 100 -10.26 -2.42 3.70
N GLY A 101 -9.33 -1.59 3.27
CA GLY A 101 -8.05 -1.40 3.94
C GLY A 101 -7.32 -0.15 3.50
N HIS A 102 -6.24 0.16 4.20
CA HIS A 102 -5.31 1.23 3.84
C HIS A 102 -3.88 0.71 3.99
N VAL A 103 -3.11 0.76 2.92
CA VAL A 103 -1.68 0.45 2.96
C VAL A 103 -0.99 1.41 3.93
N ILE A 104 -0.16 0.87 4.83
CA ILE A 104 0.54 1.68 5.82
C ILE A 104 1.53 2.65 5.14
N SER A 105 1.72 3.83 5.73
CA SER A 105 2.56 4.89 5.15
C SER A 105 4.00 4.43 4.89
N ALA A 106 4.54 3.56 5.74
CA ALA A 106 5.88 2.99 5.56
C ALA A 106 6.02 2.11 4.31
N HIS A 107 4.92 1.54 3.79
CA HIS A 107 4.92 0.69 2.60
C HIS A 107 4.48 1.40 1.31
N LEU A 108 4.02 2.66 1.37
CA LEU A 108 3.67 3.43 0.16
C LEU A 108 4.84 3.60 -0.82
N PRO A 109 6.08 3.91 -0.37
CA PRO A 109 7.23 3.98 -1.28
C PRO A 109 7.53 2.64 -1.96
N LYS A 110 7.35 1.52 -1.26
CA LYS A 110 7.51 0.18 -1.79
C LYS A 110 6.43 -0.14 -2.82
N LEU A 111 5.17 0.13 -2.49
CA LEU A 111 4.04 -0.04 -3.40
C LEU A 111 4.28 0.72 -4.71
N ALA A 112 4.79 1.96 -4.64
CA ALA A 112 5.06 2.81 -5.79
C ALA A 112 6.22 2.31 -6.70
N GLN A 113 7.03 1.36 -6.24
CA GLN A 113 8.10 0.73 -7.04
C GLN A 113 7.64 -0.53 -7.80
N LEU A 114 6.47 -1.04 -7.47
CA LEU A 114 5.92 -2.22 -8.13
C LEU A 114 5.46 -1.91 -9.57
N ARG A 115 5.50 -2.93 -10.41
CA ARG A 115 5.22 -2.83 -11.85
C ARG A 115 4.05 -3.72 -12.25
N PRO A 116 3.42 -3.48 -13.39
CA PRO A 116 2.49 -4.44 -13.98
C PRO A 116 3.09 -5.85 -14.02
N SER A 117 2.28 -6.83 -13.67
CA SER A 117 2.61 -8.25 -13.51
C SER A 117 3.41 -8.61 -12.23
N ASP A 118 3.80 -7.64 -11.41
CA ASP A 118 4.34 -7.97 -10.09
C ASP A 118 3.23 -8.58 -9.22
N CYS A 119 3.66 -9.49 -8.35
CA CYS A 119 2.81 -10.19 -7.40
C CYS A 119 2.85 -9.46 -6.05
N ILE A 120 1.70 -9.25 -5.42
CA ILE A 120 1.55 -8.65 -4.10
C ILE A 120 0.92 -9.66 -3.15
N HIS A 121 1.48 -9.78 -1.97
CA HIS A 121 0.87 -10.44 -0.82
C HIS A 121 0.50 -9.40 0.24
N PHE A 122 -0.69 -9.52 0.83
CA PHE A 122 -1.18 -8.57 1.83
C PHE A 122 -1.10 -9.16 3.22
N SER A 123 -0.55 -8.41 4.17
CA SER A 123 -0.52 -8.75 5.60
C SER A 123 -1.16 -7.64 6.42
N MET A 124 -2.12 -8.02 7.24
CA MET A 124 -2.81 -7.05 8.09
C MET A 124 -2.00 -6.79 9.35
N VAL A 125 -1.86 -5.52 9.69
CA VAL A 125 -1.21 -5.05 10.92
C VAL A 125 -2.14 -4.13 11.71
N ASP A 126 -1.87 -3.96 12.99
CA ASP A 126 -2.55 -2.96 13.80
C ASP A 126 -1.92 -1.56 13.62
N ILE A 127 -2.58 -0.57 14.19
CA ILE A 127 -2.13 0.84 14.09
C ILE A 127 -0.79 1.04 14.80
N CYS A 128 -0.58 0.38 15.94
CA CYS A 128 0.66 0.52 16.71
C CYS A 128 1.86 0.06 15.89
N MET A 129 1.76 -1.13 15.28
CA MET A 129 2.81 -1.64 14.40
C MET A 129 3.02 -0.75 13.15
N ALA A 130 1.94 -0.20 12.59
CA ALA A 130 2.04 0.72 11.46
C ALA A 130 2.81 2.01 11.81
N GLU A 131 2.56 2.56 13.00
CA GLU A 131 3.26 3.74 13.52
C GLU A 131 4.73 3.45 13.83
N GLU A 132 5.04 2.30 14.44
CA GLU A 132 6.41 1.87 14.71
C GLU A 132 7.24 1.76 13.43
N LEU A 133 6.67 1.14 12.39
CA LEU A 133 7.32 1.02 11.08
C LEU A 133 7.54 2.37 10.41
N LEU A 134 6.56 3.27 10.50
CA LEU A 134 6.69 4.63 9.97
C LEU A 134 7.80 5.39 10.70
N PHE A 135 7.84 5.29 12.02
CA PHE A 135 8.88 5.93 12.84
C PHE A 135 10.28 5.39 12.50
N ALA A 136 10.43 4.07 12.39
CA ALA A 136 11.70 3.43 12.02
C ALA A 136 12.16 3.91 10.62
N MET A 137 11.27 3.94 9.63
CA MET A 137 11.58 4.46 8.30
C MET A 137 12.02 5.94 8.35
N GLN A 138 11.33 6.76 9.14
CA GLN A 138 11.70 8.19 9.29
C GLN A 138 13.07 8.37 9.95
N GLN A 139 13.42 7.54 10.93
CA GLN A 139 14.75 7.55 11.53
C GLN A 139 15.85 7.20 10.52
N GLU A 140 15.66 6.15 9.71
CA GLU A 140 16.60 5.78 8.66
C GLU A 140 16.81 6.92 7.64
N LEU A 141 15.72 7.57 7.21
CA LEU A 141 15.79 8.71 6.31
C LEU A 141 16.55 9.88 6.93
N ASN A 142 16.32 10.18 8.21
CA ASN A 142 17.04 11.23 8.92
C ASN A 142 18.55 10.94 9.05
N ILE A 143 18.94 9.69 9.30
CA ILE A 143 20.34 9.26 9.32
C ILE A 143 20.97 9.45 7.94
N LEU A 144 20.29 9.02 6.89
CA LEU A 144 20.75 9.18 5.51
C LEU A 144 20.91 10.67 5.15
N GLN A 145 19.93 11.50 5.49
CA GLN A 145 19.97 12.94 5.25
C GLN A 145 21.18 13.59 5.94
N ARG A 146 21.40 13.27 7.21
CA ARG A 146 22.57 13.79 7.96
C ARG A 146 23.90 13.36 7.35
N ALA A 147 24.00 12.10 6.93
CA ALA A 147 25.19 11.58 6.25
C ALA A 147 25.45 12.29 4.92
N CYS A 148 24.43 12.54 4.12
CA CYS A 148 24.53 13.30 2.88
C CYS A 148 24.99 14.73 3.12
N MET A 149 24.41 15.42 4.11
CA MET A 149 24.78 16.80 4.45
C MET A 149 26.23 16.89 4.94
N ALA A 150 26.70 15.94 5.76
CA ALA A 150 28.09 15.89 6.21
C ALA A 150 29.08 15.73 5.04
N GLN A 151 28.76 14.90 4.05
CA GLN A 151 29.58 14.72 2.85
C GLN A 151 29.59 15.97 1.96
N LEU A 152 28.44 16.62 1.78
CA LEU A 152 28.36 17.86 0.99
C LEU A 152 29.19 18.96 1.62
N ASN A 153 29.17 19.14 2.95
CA ASN A 153 29.98 20.15 3.65
C ASN A 153 31.47 19.90 3.50
N GLN A 154 31.92 18.64 3.37
CA GLN A 154 33.32 18.31 3.12
C GLN A 154 33.79 18.59 1.68
N LEU A 155 32.86 18.73 0.73
CA LEU A 155 33.16 19.01 -0.68
C LEU A 155 33.19 20.53 -0.98
N VAL A 156 32.69 21.35 -0.07
CA VAL A 156 32.58 22.81 -0.23
C VAL A 156 33.73 23.54 0.50
N CYS A 157 34.53 22.85 1.31
CA CYS A 157 35.78 23.31 1.90
C CYS A 157 36.97 22.85 1.07
#